data_fab50417e3e76ea8dce866cb9c803973
#
_entry.id   fab50417e3e76ea8dce866cb9c803973
#
_cell.length_a   1.000
_cell.length_b   1.000
_cell.length_c   1.000
_cell.angle_alpha   90.00
_cell.angle_beta   90.00
_cell.angle_gamma   90.00
#
_symmetry.space_group_name_H-M   'P 1'
#
loop_
_entity.id
_entity.type
_entity.pdbx_description
1 polymer ?
#
loop_
_entity_poly.entity_id
_entity_poly.type
_entity_poly.pdbx_seq_one_letter_code
_entity_poly.pdbx_strand_id
1 'polypeptide(L)'
;MRELALWHPVALSTALTEAPLGVELLGESLVLWRDTSGQAHAWADQCPHRGARFSLGRICNGHLECPYHGWQFDAQGQCAHVPALPQFVPPATHRARTHAAREQYGLVWVCLDASAAQNTAPPSFAAEADARRYLAQGMTFVA
;
A
#
# COMPACT_ATOMS: atom_id res chain seq x y z
N MET A 1 -2.66 -19.64 4.11
CA MET A 1 -1.29 -19.71 4.60
C MET A 1 -1.15 -18.85 5.84
N ARG A 2 -0.40 -19.39 6.81
CA ARG A 2 -0.26 -18.73 8.12
C ARG A 2 0.41 -17.36 7.98
N GLU A 3 1.41 -17.24 7.12
CA GLU A 3 2.15 -15.99 6.92
C GLU A 3 1.27 -14.85 6.37
N LEU A 4 0.26 -15.16 5.59
CA LEU A 4 -0.66 -14.17 5.07
C LEU A 4 -1.52 -13.54 6.15
N ALA A 5 -1.73 -14.25 7.26
CA ALA A 5 -2.54 -13.77 8.38
C ALA A 5 -1.76 -12.90 9.37
N LEU A 6 -0.45 -12.77 9.18
CA LEU A 6 0.40 -11.98 10.06
C LEU A 6 0.61 -10.57 9.51
N TRP A 7 0.89 -9.65 10.42
CA TRP A 7 1.35 -8.32 10.06
C TRP A 7 2.86 -8.35 9.85
N HIS A 8 3.31 -7.78 8.74
CA HIS A 8 4.73 -7.74 8.38
C HIS A 8 5.19 -6.29 8.23
N PRO A 9 6.32 -5.92 8.82
CA PRO A 9 6.90 -4.60 8.56
C PRO A 9 7.52 -4.63 7.17
N VAL A 10 7.18 -3.67 6.34
CA VAL A 10 7.63 -3.65 4.94
C VAL A 10 8.47 -2.44 4.59
N ALA A 11 8.46 -1.39 5.43
CA ALA A 11 9.25 -0.19 5.21
C ALA A 11 9.33 0.63 6.48
N LEU A 12 10.34 1.50 6.56
CA LEU A 12 10.36 2.57 7.55
C LEU A 12 9.32 3.62 7.15
N SER A 13 8.62 4.19 8.14
CA SER A 13 7.66 5.27 7.88
C SER A 13 8.30 6.44 7.15
N THR A 14 9.57 6.74 7.46
CA THR A 14 10.31 7.82 6.82
C THR A 14 10.67 7.54 5.36
N ALA A 15 10.63 6.29 4.93
CA ALA A 15 10.87 5.94 3.52
C ALA A 15 9.65 6.27 2.65
N LEU A 16 8.49 6.45 3.26
CA LEU A 16 7.25 6.72 2.54
C LEU A 16 7.03 8.24 2.49
N THR A 17 7.40 8.84 1.38
CA THR A 17 7.40 10.29 1.16
C THR A 17 6.27 10.70 0.22
N GLU A 18 6.51 11.67 -0.64
CA GLU A 18 5.53 12.19 -1.59
C GLU A 18 5.34 11.28 -2.81
N ALA A 19 6.21 10.30 -2.98
CA ALA A 19 6.16 9.37 -4.11
C ALA A 19 5.70 8.00 -3.64
N PRO A 20 5.02 7.24 -4.51
CA PRO A 20 4.70 5.86 -4.19
C PRO A 20 5.98 5.02 -4.10
N LEU A 21 5.95 4.03 -3.23
CA LEU A 21 7.10 3.14 -2.96
C LEU A 21 6.73 1.70 -3.27
N GLY A 22 7.44 1.07 -4.19
CA GLY A 22 7.25 -0.36 -4.47
C GLY A 22 8.01 -1.22 -3.47
N VAL A 23 7.33 -2.23 -2.92
CA VAL A 23 7.93 -3.23 -2.03
C VAL A 23 7.41 -4.61 -2.41
N GLU A 24 8.06 -5.66 -1.91
CA GLU A 24 7.55 -7.01 -2.07
C GLU A 24 7.36 -7.66 -0.70
N LEU A 25 6.28 -8.42 -0.59
CA LEU A 25 5.96 -9.15 0.63
C LEU A 25 5.40 -10.52 0.24
N LEU A 26 6.08 -11.59 0.67
CA LEU A 26 5.65 -12.97 0.44
C LEU A 26 5.35 -13.24 -1.05
N GLY A 27 6.18 -12.71 -1.93
CA GLY A 27 6.02 -12.88 -3.37
C GLY A 27 5.02 -11.94 -4.03
N GLU A 28 4.34 -11.09 -3.25
CA GLU A 28 3.39 -10.11 -3.77
C GLU A 28 4.08 -8.75 -3.94
N SER A 29 3.93 -8.17 -5.13
CA SER A 29 4.38 -6.79 -5.36
C SER A 29 3.35 -5.82 -4.82
N LEU A 30 3.78 -4.93 -3.94
CA LEU A 30 2.92 -3.94 -3.31
C LEU A 30 3.41 -2.54 -3.62
N VAL A 31 2.48 -1.60 -3.67
CA VAL A 31 2.78 -0.17 -3.65
C VAL A 31 2.32 0.40 -2.31
N LEU A 32 3.20 1.15 -1.68
CA LEU A 32 2.87 1.93 -0.49
C LEU A 32 2.79 3.39 -0.91
N TRP A 33 1.80 4.10 -0.39
CA TRP A 33 1.68 5.52 -0.68
C TRP A 33 0.93 6.22 0.45
N ARG A 34 1.05 7.53 0.51
CA ARG A 34 0.50 8.34 1.60
C ARG A 34 -0.50 9.33 1.02
N ASP A 35 -1.69 9.37 1.58
CA ASP A 35 -2.73 10.31 1.14
C ASP A 35 -2.54 11.70 1.75
N THR A 36 -3.44 12.63 1.45
CA THR A 36 -3.35 14.01 1.93
C THR A 36 -3.46 14.14 3.44
N SER A 37 -4.08 13.17 4.11
CA SER A 37 -4.17 13.17 5.57
C SER A 37 -2.91 12.60 6.22
N GLY A 38 -1.98 12.10 5.42
CA GLY A 38 -0.76 11.46 5.91
C GLY A 38 -0.91 9.97 6.19
N GLN A 39 -2.08 9.40 5.92
CA GLN A 39 -2.29 7.98 6.16
C GLN A 39 -1.60 7.13 5.08
N ALA A 40 -0.91 6.08 5.52
CA ALA A 40 -0.27 5.14 4.63
C ALA A 40 -1.26 4.11 4.10
N HIS A 41 -1.10 3.76 2.83
CA HIS A 41 -1.90 2.75 2.14
C HIS A 41 -0.98 1.72 1.52
N ALA A 42 -1.47 0.47 1.43
CA ALA A 42 -0.77 -0.62 0.74
C ALA A 42 -1.73 -1.28 -0.24
N TRP A 43 -1.37 -1.29 -1.50
CA TRP A 43 -2.17 -1.87 -2.57
C TRP A 43 -1.34 -2.86 -3.37
N ALA A 44 -1.99 -3.77 -4.07
CA ALA A 44 -1.31 -4.56 -5.08
C ALA A 44 -0.70 -3.58 -6.11
N ASP A 45 0.56 -3.80 -6.46
CA ASP A 45 1.28 -2.89 -7.37
C ASP A 45 0.90 -3.19 -8.82
N GLN A 46 -0.39 -3.06 -9.09
CA GLN A 46 -0.96 -3.38 -10.39
C GLN A 46 -2.24 -2.58 -10.59
N CYS A 47 -2.24 -1.71 -11.58
CA CYS A 47 -3.43 -0.96 -11.96
C CYS A 47 -4.46 -1.93 -12.57
N PRO A 48 -5.72 -1.92 -12.12
CA PRO A 48 -6.73 -2.82 -12.66
C PRO A 48 -7.02 -2.60 -14.13
N HIS A 49 -6.67 -1.44 -14.67
CA HIS A 49 -6.93 -1.11 -16.07
C HIS A 49 -6.05 -1.92 -17.03
N ARG A 50 -4.71 -1.90 -16.83
CA ARG A 50 -3.78 -2.55 -17.74
C ARG A 50 -2.64 -3.28 -17.04
N GLY A 51 -2.69 -3.41 -15.73
CA GLY A 51 -1.64 -4.08 -14.99
C GLY A 51 -0.36 -3.27 -14.85
N ALA A 52 -0.36 -1.99 -15.21
CA ALA A 52 0.80 -1.12 -15.01
C ALA A 52 1.10 -0.98 -13.52
N ARG A 53 2.39 -0.83 -13.18
CA ARG A 53 2.79 -0.71 -11.78
C ARG A 53 2.47 0.68 -11.24
N PHE A 54 1.67 0.76 -10.18
CA PHE A 54 1.39 1.99 -9.47
C PHE A 54 2.66 2.64 -8.91
N SER A 55 3.64 1.84 -8.53
CA SER A 55 4.90 2.36 -7.98
C SER A 55 5.69 3.19 -8.98
N LEU A 56 5.41 3.06 -10.27
CA LEU A 56 6.01 3.88 -11.32
C LEU A 56 5.19 5.12 -11.63
N GLY A 57 4.04 5.30 -10.99
CA GLY A 57 3.19 6.45 -11.13
C GLY A 57 3.56 7.57 -10.17
N ARG A 58 2.55 8.36 -9.79
CA ARG A 58 2.75 9.48 -8.87
C ARG A 58 1.49 9.72 -8.05
N ILE A 59 1.63 10.52 -7.01
CA ILE A 59 0.50 10.99 -6.20
C ILE A 59 0.13 12.39 -6.73
N CYS A 60 -1.15 12.55 -7.06
CA CYS A 60 -1.66 13.78 -7.64
C CYS A 60 -2.97 14.15 -6.94
N ASN A 61 -3.01 15.31 -6.25
CA ASN A 61 -4.19 15.80 -5.53
C ASN A 61 -4.77 14.77 -4.57
N GLY A 62 -3.90 14.03 -3.87
CA GLY A 62 -4.33 13.01 -2.90
C GLY A 62 -4.80 11.70 -3.53
N HIS A 63 -4.63 11.54 -4.83
CA HIS A 63 -4.94 10.31 -5.55
C HIS A 63 -3.67 9.64 -6.03
N LEU A 64 -3.66 8.32 -6.09
CA LEU A 64 -2.57 7.58 -6.71
C LEU A 64 -2.84 7.48 -8.20
N GLU A 65 -1.93 8.00 -9.00
CA GLU A 65 -2.08 8.05 -10.45
C GLU A 65 -1.26 6.94 -11.10
N CYS A 66 -1.93 6.14 -11.92
CA CYS A 66 -1.29 5.09 -12.71
C CYS A 66 -0.43 5.74 -13.79
N PRO A 67 0.81 5.24 -14.05
CA PRO A 67 1.65 5.82 -15.09
C PRO A 67 1.12 5.60 -16.49
N TYR A 68 0.20 4.64 -16.68
CA TYR A 68 -0.38 4.31 -17.97
C TYR A 68 -1.74 4.99 -18.11
N HIS A 69 -1.81 6.01 -18.96
CA HIS A 69 -3.01 6.84 -19.23
C HIS A 69 -3.48 7.71 -18.05
N GLY A 70 -2.75 7.74 -16.94
CA GLY A 70 -3.02 8.68 -15.86
C GLY A 70 -4.30 8.45 -15.06
N TRP A 71 -4.82 7.24 -15.03
CA TRP A 71 -6.00 6.93 -14.20
C TRP A 71 -5.68 7.20 -12.75
N GLN A 72 -6.59 7.87 -12.04
CA GLN A 72 -6.39 8.27 -10.65
C GLN A 72 -7.34 7.52 -9.73
N PHE A 73 -6.81 7.07 -8.60
CA PHE A 73 -7.54 6.27 -7.61
C PHE A 73 -7.50 6.97 -6.27
N ASP A 74 -8.65 7.02 -5.60
CA ASP A 74 -8.75 7.67 -4.28
C ASP A 74 -8.17 6.78 -3.16
N ALA A 75 -8.21 7.29 -1.92
CA ALA A 75 -7.64 6.60 -0.77
C ALA A 75 -8.32 5.26 -0.46
N GLN A 76 -9.53 5.04 -0.95
CA GLN A 76 -10.25 3.78 -0.79
C GLN A 76 -9.98 2.80 -1.94
N GLY A 77 -9.16 3.20 -2.92
CA GLY A 77 -8.83 2.34 -4.06
C GLY A 77 -9.80 2.45 -5.21
N GLN A 78 -10.81 3.32 -5.12
CA GLN A 78 -11.79 3.51 -6.19
C GLN A 78 -11.21 4.41 -7.28
N CYS A 79 -11.37 4.03 -8.54
CA CYS A 79 -11.00 4.90 -9.64
C CYS A 79 -11.90 6.15 -9.59
N ALA A 80 -11.26 7.33 -9.47
CA ALA A 80 -11.96 8.59 -9.31
C ALA A 80 -11.90 9.46 -10.56
N HIS A 81 -10.92 9.23 -11.43
CA HIS A 81 -10.73 10.08 -12.60
C HIS A 81 -10.02 9.32 -13.72
N VAL A 82 -10.56 9.47 -14.94
CA VAL A 82 -9.98 8.94 -16.17
C VAL A 82 -9.74 10.16 -17.09
N PRO A 83 -8.49 10.62 -17.25
CA PRO A 83 -8.22 11.88 -17.97
C PRO A 83 -8.75 11.93 -19.41
N ALA A 84 -8.70 10.80 -20.12
CA ALA A 84 -9.19 10.72 -21.50
C ALA A 84 -10.71 10.92 -21.59
N LEU A 85 -11.44 10.73 -20.50
CA LEU A 85 -12.90 10.84 -20.43
C LEU A 85 -13.26 11.62 -19.16
N PRO A 86 -13.03 12.94 -19.13
CA PRO A 86 -13.13 13.71 -17.88
C PRO A 86 -14.54 13.74 -17.27
N GLN A 87 -15.58 13.47 -18.06
CA GLN A 87 -16.94 13.43 -17.54
C GLN A 87 -17.42 12.02 -17.23
N PHE A 88 -16.59 11.01 -17.48
CA PHE A 88 -16.92 9.63 -17.20
C PHE A 88 -16.87 9.39 -15.70
N VAL A 89 -17.91 8.73 -15.18
CA VAL A 89 -17.93 8.31 -13.77
C VAL A 89 -17.54 6.84 -13.73
N PRO A 90 -16.34 6.50 -13.28
CA PRO A 90 -15.90 5.10 -13.28
C PRO A 90 -16.81 4.23 -12.42
N PRO A 91 -17.19 3.04 -12.89
CA PRO A 91 -17.98 2.13 -12.07
C PRO A 91 -17.21 1.61 -10.86
N ALA A 92 -17.98 1.17 -9.85
CA ALA A 92 -17.39 0.67 -8.59
C ALA A 92 -16.45 -0.52 -8.80
N THR A 93 -16.56 -1.23 -9.93
CA THR A 93 -15.68 -2.34 -10.27
C THR A 93 -14.27 -1.91 -10.66
N HIS A 94 -14.07 -0.63 -11.00
CA HIS A 94 -12.75 -0.07 -11.30
C HIS A 94 -12.04 0.28 -10.00
N ARG A 95 -11.54 -0.72 -9.30
CA ARG A 95 -10.91 -0.57 -8.00
C ARG A 95 -9.56 -1.24 -7.96
N ALA A 96 -8.61 -0.60 -7.28
CA ALA A 96 -7.35 -1.20 -6.93
C ALA A 96 -7.57 -2.29 -5.86
N ARG A 97 -6.71 -3.29 -5.85
CA ARG A 97 -6.71 -4.30 -4.77
C ARG A 97 -5.96 -3.70 -3.59
N THR A 98 -6.69 -3.50 -2.50
CA THR A 98 -6.14 -2.88 -1.29
C THR A 98 -5.83 -3.94 -0.24
N HIS A 99 -4.83 -3.64 0.58
CA HIS A 99 -4.46 -4.45 1.73
C HIS A 99 -4.46 -3.58 2.97
N ALA A 100 -4.58 -4.20 4.13
CA ALA A 100 -4.53 -3.48 5.39
C ALA A 100 -3.12 -2.98 5.65
N ALA A 101 -2.99 -1.71 6.02
CA ALA A 101 -1.73 -1.08 6.36
C ALA A 101 -1.87 -0.29 7.64
N ARG A 102 -0.85 -0.32 8.48
CA ARG A 102 -0.79 0.48 9.71
C ARG A 102 0.62 0.99 9.90
N GLU A 103 0.72 2.16 10.49
CA GLU A 103 2.01 2.69 10.93
C GLU A 103 2.10 2.54 12.44
N GLN A 104 3.22 1.98 12.89
CA GLN A 104 3.45 1.76 14.31
C GLN A 104 4.97 1.62 14.52
N TYR A 105 5.50 2.28 15.56
CA TYR A 105 6.93 2.25 15.87
C TYR A 105 7.82 2.76 14.74
N GLY A 106 7.35 3.72 13.95
CA GLY A 106 8.11 4.24 12.82
C GLY A 106 8.21 3.29 11.64
N LEU A 107 7.35 2.28 11.60
CA LEU A 107 7.30 1.27 10.54
C LEU A 107 5.92 1.24 9.89
N VAL A 108 5.91 0.87 8.61
CA VAL A 108 4.69 0.56 7.89
C VAL A 108 4.50 -0.97 7.92
N TRP A 109 3.36 -1.41 8.44
CA TRP A 109 3.01 -2.81 8.59
C TRP A 109 1.87 -3.16 7.63
N VAL A 110 1.95 -4.32 7.02
CA VAL A 110 0.93 -4.81 6.08
C VAL A 110 0.49 -6.21 6.46
N CYS A 111 -0.81 -6.46 6.39
CA CYS A 111 -1.41 -7.77 6.52
C CYS A 111 -2.15 -8.12 5.23
N LEU A 112 -1.75 -9.19 4.58
CA LEU A 112 -2.31 -9.56 3.27
C LEU A 112 -3.68 -10.23 3.37
N ASP A 113 -3.99 -10.85 4.52
CA ASP A 113 -5.29 -11.50 4.73
C ASP A 113 -6.26 -10.50 5.34
N ALA A 114 -7.27 -10.09 4.57
CA ALA A 114 -8.24 -9.09 5.01
C ALA A 114 -9.03 -9.54 6.26
N SER A 115 -9.30 -10.83 6.37
CA SER A 115 -10.02 -11.39 7.51
C SER A 115 -9.20 -11.28 8.79
N ALA A 116 -7.93 -11.69 8.72
CA ALA A 116 -7.01 -11.59 9.85
C ALA A 116 -6.72 -10.14 10.21
N ALA A 117 -6.63 -9.25 9.22
CA ALA A 117 -6.36 -7.83 9.45
C ALA A 117 -7.44 -7.15 10.31
N GLN A 118 -8.69 -7.58 10.20
CA GLN A 118 -9.79 -7.02 10.99
C GLN A 118 -9.74 -7.45 12.46
N ASN A 119 -9.11 -8.59 12.75
CA ASN A 119 -9.12 -9.20 14.07
C ASN A 119 -7.78 -9.13 14.79
N THR A 120 -6.75 -8.63 14.15
CA THR A 120 -5.40 -8.57 14.71
C THR A 120 -4.80 -7.17 14.51
N ALA A 121 -3.64 -6.97 15.10
CA ALA A 121 -2.88 -5.73 14.99
C ALA A 121 -1.39 -6.08 14.91
N PRO A 122 -0.55 -5.14 14.44
CA PRO A 122 0.89 -5.33 14.49
C PRO A 122 1.36 -5.62 15.92
N PRO A 123 2.46 -6.38 16.10
CA PRO A 123 2.95 -6.69 17.43
C PRO A 123 3.34 -5.44 18.20
N SER A 124 3.24 -5.51 19.54
CA SER A 124 3.66 -4.44 20.43
C SER A 124 5.08 -4.66 20.87
N PHE A 125 5.86 -3.58 20.93
CA PHE A 125 7.25 -3.59 21.36
C PHE A 125 7.45 -2.61 22.50
N ALA A 126 8.43 -2.92 23.37
CA ALA A 126 8.74 -2.04 24.48
C ALA A 126 9.45 -0.76 24.01
N ALA A 127 10.18 -0.82 22.90
CA ALA A 127 10.93 0.31 22.39
C ALA A 127 10.99 0.25 20.87
N GLU A 128 11.08 1.45 20.25
CA GLU A 128 11.18 1.59 18.80
C GLU A 128 12.41 0.87 18.23
N ALA A 129 13.52 0.86 19.00
CA ALA A 129 14.74 0.17 18.57
C ALA A 129 14.51 -1.32 18.35
N ASP A 130 13.67 -1.96 19.16
CA ASP A 130 13.34 -3.37 19.00
C ASP A 130 12.48 -3.59 17.76
N ALA A 131 11.56 -2.66 17.47
CA ALA A 131 10.74 -2.72 16.26
C ALA A 131 11.60 -2.60 15.00
N ARG A 132 12.58 -1.71 15.01
CA ARG A 132 13.52 -1.54 13.90
C ARG A 132 14.38 -2.79 13.69
N ARG A 133 14.79 -3.43 14.77
CA ARG A 133 15.51 -4.70 14.70
C ARG A 133 14.64 -5.79 14.09
N TYR A 134 13.37 -5.81 14.46
CA TYR A 134 12.40 -6.74 13.90
C TYR A 134 12.24 -6.53 12.39
N LEU A 135 12.21 -5.28 11.94
CA LEU A 135 12.15 -4.96 10.51
C LEU A 135 13.38 -5.50 9.78
N ALA A 136 14.58 -5.30 10.33
CA ALA A 136 15.79 -5.77 9.70
C ALA A 136 15.79 -7.30 9.52
N GLN A 137 15.28 -8.03 10.50
CA GLN A 137 15.11 -9.49 10.41
C GLN A 137 13.99 -9.86 9.44
N GLY A 138 12.88 -9.11 9.49
CA GLY A 138 11.73 -9.35 8.63
C GLY A 138 12.03 -9.14 7.15
N MET A 139 12.99 -8.27 6.83
CA MET A 139 13.40 -8.04 5.44
C MET A 139 13.90 -9.30 4.76
N THR A 140 14.35 -10.31 5.52
CA THR A 140 14.75 -11.59 4.95
C THR A 140 13.56 -12.36 4.36
N PHE A 141 12.34 -12.01 4.75
CA PHE A 141 11.11 -12.64 4.26
C PHE A 141 10.49 -11.88 3.09
N VAL A 142 11.02 -10.74 2.74
CA VAL A 142 10.57 -9.94 1.60
C VAL A 142 11.20 -10.52 0.34
N ALA A 143 10.38 -10.89 -0.62
CA ALA A 143 10.86 -11.52 -1.84
C ALA A 143 11.47 -10.52 -2.81
#